data_29612c3dfd52df39442cb3659c856752
#
_entry.id   29612c3dfd52df39442cb3659c856752
#
_cell.length_a   1.000
_cell.length_b   1.000
_cell.length_c   1.000
_cell.angle_alpha   90.00
_cell.angle_beta   90.00
_cell.angle_gamma   90.00
#
_symmetry.space_group_name_H-M   'P 1'
#
loop_
_entity.id
_entity.type
_entity.pdbx_description
1 polymer ?
#
loop_
_entity_poly.entity_id
_entity_poly.type
_entity_poly.pdbx_seq_one_letter_code
_entity_poly.pdbx_strand_id
1 'polypeptide(L)'
;VVAGFPGGTFVGAEPRYTTRLTLGNMFPVTPWTGTAAAALSVLGLGWLVRRTRRSNRDEVYLGLTPGVTPARGQEAAVGRDSSNAPVAVQFTPPRDARPGEIGTLMDATADDRDITATLVDLAVRGHLKIAQPGKHDFEFTRLAGGDQLAGYESGLLDRLFRSSERVTTEDLKDESYASLLSATRGDLYSRVTTELHWFTRNPMFVRVLAIAGG
;
A
#
# COMPACT_ATOMS: atom_id res chain seq x y z
N VAL A 1 27.59 60.51 2.04
CA VAL A 1 28.23 61.55 2.90
C VAL A 1 28.87 60.78 4.08
N VAL A 2 30.20 60.83 4.16
CA VAL A 2 30.94 60.25 5.29
C VAL A 2 31.23 61.40 6.24
N ALA A 3 30.64 61.37 7.42
CA ALA A 3 30.94 62.32 8.48
C ALA A 3 32.11 61.82 9.32
N GLY A 4 33.26 62.50 9.28
CA GLY A 4 34.40 62.23 10.14
C GLY A 4 34.23 63.02 11.46
N PHE A 5 34.36 62.33 12.58
CA PHE A 5 34.38 62.96 13.92
C PHE A 5 35.82 63.03 14.42
N PRO A 6 36.19 64.08 15.20
CA PRO A 6 37.52 64.17 15.80
C PRO A 6 37.81 62.98 16.72
N GLY A 7 39.07 62.56 16.81
CA GLY A 7 39.48 61.46 17.69
C GLY A 7 39.11 61.77 19.16
N GLY A 8 38.45 60.81 19.84
CA GLY A 8 38.01 60.93 21.22
C GLY A 8 36.57 61.40 21.43
N THR A 9 35.80 61.67 20.33
CA THR A 9 34.37 62.07 20.43
C THR A 9 33.50 60.99 21.06
N PHE A 10 33.91 59.71 20.98
CA PHE A 10 33.20 58.57 21.56
C PHE A 10 34.05 57.85 22.57
N VAL A 11 34.25 58.46 23.73
CA VAL A 11 34.94 57.84 24.86
C VAL A 11 33.94 56.94 25.60
N GLY A 12 34.22 55.62 25.68
CA GLY A 12 33.39 54.69 26.42
C GLY A 12 32.15 54.18 25.66
N ALA A 13 32.05 54.42 24.36
CA ALA A 13 30.98 53.81 23.56
C ALA A 13 31.28 52.31 23.36
N GLU A 14 30.62 51.44 24.07
CA GLU A 14 30.67 50.01 23.83
C GLU A 14 29.97 49.68 22.47
N PRO A 15 30.57 48.82 21.66
CA PRO A 15 29.97 48.43 20.38
C PRO A 15 28.64 47.69 20.64
N ARG A 16 27.56 48.26 20.16
CA ARG A 16 26.24 47.66 20.26
C ARG A 16 26.09 46.59 19.14
N TYR A 17 26.33 45.35 19.52
CA TYR A 17 26.12 44.22 18.60
C TYR A 17 24.65 43.87 18.53
N THR A 18 24.02 44.01 17.37
CA THR A 18 22.72 43.41 17.11
C THR A 18 22.95 41.99 16.59
N THR A 19 22.65 41.01 17.43
CA THR A 19 22.68 39.60 17.03
C THR A 19 21.63 39.37 15.95
N ARG A 20 22.05 39.13 14.72
CA ARG A 20 21.14 38.67 13.69
C ARG A 20 20.67 37.26 14.04
N LEU A 21 19.35 37.05 14.02
CA LEU A 21 18.79 35.71 14.20
C LEU A 21 19.22 34.83 13.03
N THR A 22 20.16 33.95 13.29
CA THR A 22 20.59 32.88 12.38
C THR A 22 20.25 31.54 13.03
N LEU A 23 20.06 30.50 12.23
CA LEU A 23 19.76 29.15 12.77
C LEU A 23 20.82 28.70 13.79
N GLY A 24 22.10 29.06 13.60
CA GLY A 24 23.17 28.76 14.55
C GLY A 24 23.06 29.49 15.89
N ASN A 25 22.46 30.72 15.92
CA ASN A 25 22.24 31.47 17.15
C ASN A 25 20.92 31.08 17.85
N MET A 26 19.93 30.55 17.08
CA MET A 26 18.68 30.04 17.66
C MET A 26 18.87 28.67 18.30
N PHE A 27 19.76 27.86 17.75
CA PHE A 27 20.03 26.49 18.25
C PHE A 27 21.54 26.34 18.54
N PRO A 28 22.06 26.91 19.63
CA PRO A 28 23.46 26.76 19.99
C PRO A 28 23.78 25.30 20.29
N VAL A 29 24.73 24.73 19.54
CA VAL A 29 25.19 23.34 19.77
C VAL A 29 26.14 23.36 20.96
N THR A 30 25.62 23.20 22.14
CA THR A 30 26.37 22.97 23.38
C THR A 30 26.41 21.47 23.69
N PRO A 31 27.36 20.98 24.51
CA PRO A 31 27.35 19.57 24.92
C PRO A 31 26.00 19.14 25.54
N TRP A 32 25.34 20.02 26.24
CA TRP A 32 24.03 19.75 26.83
C TRP A 32 22.90 19.66 25.82
N THR A 33 22.84 20.60 24.86
CA THR A 33 21.82 20.56 23.80
C THR A 33 22.03 19.37 22.84
N GLY A 34 23.29 19.01 22.58
CA GLY A 34 23.66 17.84 21.80
C GLY A 34 23.22 16.53 22.46
N THR A 35 23.49 16.37 23.76
CA THR A 35 23.06 15.16 24.50
C THR A 35 21.55 15.08 24.62
N ALA A 36 20.87 16.21 24.86
CA ALA A 36 19.39 16.23 24.91
C ALA A 36 18.77 15.84 23.56
N ALA A 37 19.29 16.37 22.48
CA ALA A 37 18.81 16.01 21.12
C ALA A 37 19.05 14.52 20.81
N ALA A 38 20.22 13.99 21.15
CA ALA A 38 20.53 12.57 20.99
C ALA A 38 19.57 11.68 21.81
N ALA A 39 19.33 12.04 23.09
CA ALA A 39 18.40 11.31 23.95
C ALA A 39 16.97 11.32 23.39
N LEU A 40 16.47 12.48 22.94
CA LEU A 40 15.15 12.60 22.32
C LEU A 40 15.05 11.77 21.02
N SER A 41 16.12 11.76 20.22
CA SER A 41 16.16 10.95 18.99
C SER A 41 16.10 9.46 19.29
N VAL A 42 16.86 8.98 20.28
CA VAL A 42 16.84 7.56 20.72
C VAL A 42 15.46 7.18 21.28
N LEU A 43 14.87 8.04 22.12
CA LEU A 43 13.53 7.82 22.66
C LEU A 43 12.45 7.82 21.57
N GLY A 44 12.53 8.77 20.63
CA GLY A 44 11.62 8.85 19.48
C GLY A 44 11.73 7.63 18.59
N LEU A 45 12.95 7.20 18.26
CA LEU A 45 13.18 5.99 17.47
C LEU A 45 12.70 4.74 18.20
N GLY A 46 12.99 4.62 19.49
CA GLY A 46 12.52 3.50 20.32
C GLY A 46 10.99 3.44 20.39
N TRP A 47 10.34 4.60 20.56
CA TRP A 47 8.89 4.70 20.52
C TRP A 47 8.32 4.32 19.14
N LEU A 48 8.93 4.80 18.06
CA LEU A 48 8.53 4.47 16.69
C LEU A 48 8.66 2.96 16.42
N VAL A 49 9.80 2.35 16.76
CA VAL A 49 10.03 0.90 16.62
C VAL A 49 9.01 0.11 17.44
N ARG A 50 8.74 0.54 18.69
CA ARG A 50 7.73 -0.12 19.53
C ARG A 50 6.32 0.03 18.95
N ARG A 51 5.99 1.21 18.43
CA ARG A 51 4.68 1.48 17.78
C ARG A 51 4.51 0.64 16.53
N THR A 52 5.51 0.61 15.63
CA THR A 52 5.44 -0.18 14.39
C THR A 52 5.35 -1.67 14.68
N ARG A 53 6.18 -2.20 15.60
CA ARG A 53 6.11 -3.61 16.01
C ARG A 53 4.75 -4.00 16.62
N ARG A 54 4.08 -3.06 17.30
CA ARG A 54 2.73 -3.31 17.84
C ARG A 54 1.64 -3.20 16.78
N SER A 55 1.80 -2.27 15.82
CA SER A 55 0.80 -2.04 14.79
C SER A 55 0.83 -3.08 13.67
N ASN A 56 1.99 -3.69 13.41
CA ASN A 56 2.20 -4.64 12.31
C ASN A 56 1.98 -6.11 12.72
N ARG A 57 1.30 -6.36 13.84
CA ARG A 57 0.88 -7.72 14.20
C ARG A 57 -0.49 -7.97 13.62
N ASP A 58 -0.61 -9.10 12.92
CA ASP A 58 -1.87 -9.53 12.33
C ASP A 58 -2.90 -9.87 13.41
N GLU A 59 -4.15 -9.60 13.10
CA GLU A 59 -5.27 -10.04 13.91
C GLU A 59 -5.59 -11.50 13.60
N VAL A 60 -5.71 -12.30 14.64
CA VAL A 60 -6.00 -13.73 14.55
C VAL A 60 -7.15 -14.10 15.48
N TYR A 61 -7.82 -15.19 15.19
CA TYR A 61 -8.80 -15.77 16.10
C TYR A 61 -8.09 -16.40 17.30
N LEU A 62 -8.34 -15.83 18.49
CA LEU A 62 -7.72 -16.31 19.73
C LEU A 62 -8.21 -17.71 20.08
N GLY A 63 -7.28 -18.57 20.44
CA GLY A 63 -7.58 -19.97 20.79
C GLY A 63 -7.72 -20.94 19.62
N LEU A 64 -7.56 -20.44 18.38
CA LEU A 64 -7.47 -21.27 17.17
C LEU A 64 -6.03 -21.28 16.63
N THR A 65 -5.65 -22.33 15.93
CA THR A 65 -4.39 -22.35 15.19
C THR A 65 -4.41 -21.28 14.10
N PRO A 66 -3.38 -20.45 13.95
CA PRO A 66 -3.32 -19.43 12.90
C PRO A 66 -3.62 -20.04 11.52
N GLY A 67 -4.49 -19.38 10.75
CA GLY A 67 -4.98 -19.85 9.45
C GLY A 67 -6.25 -20.68 9.50
N VAL A 68 -6.76 -21.04 10.69
CA VAL A 68 -8.04 -21.74 10.84
C VAL A 68 -9.15 -20.72 11.15
N THR A 69 -10.25 -20.81 10.41
CA THR A 69 -11.44 -20.00 10.67
C THR A 69 -12.41 -20.73 11.60
N PRO A 70 -13.15 -20.00 12.46
CA PRO A 70 -14.17 -20.62 13.31
C PRO A 70 -15.23 -21.36 12.49
N ALA A 71 -15.81 -22.40 13.05
CA ALA A 71 -16.94 -23.09 12.44
C ALA A 71 -18.15 -22.13 12.33
N ARG A 72 -19.06 -22.37 11.36
CA ARG A 72 -20.26 -21.55 11.18
C ARG A 72 -21.08 -21.51 12.49
N GLY A 73 -21.33 -20.29 12.97
CA GLY A 73 -22.08 -20.05 14.21
C GLY A 73 -21.23 -20.09 15.49
N GLN A 74 -19.92 -20.28 15.40
CA GLN A 74 -19.00 -20.20 16.53
C GLN A 74 -18.35 -18.82 16.54
N GLU A 75 -18.57 -18.03 17.57
CA GLU A 75 -17.88 -16.77 17.80
C GLU A 75 -16.49 -17.06 18.38
N ALA A 76 -15.44 -16.52 17.77
CA ALA A 76 -14.09 -16.55 18.31
C ALA A 76 -13.61 -15.11 18.53
N ALA A 77 -13.04 -14.85 19.69
CA ALA A 77 -12.46 -13.55 20.00
C ALA A 77 -11.31 -13.26 19.02
N VAL A 78 -11.28 -12.05 18.47
CA VAL A 78 -10.21 -11.57 17.60
C VAL A 78 -9.21 -10.81 18.43
N GLY A 79 -7.94 -11.09 18.25
CA GLY A 79 -6.85 -10.38 18.94
C GLY A 79 -5.56 -10.45 18.15
N ARG A 80 -4.55 -9.71 18.62
CA ARG A 80 -3.23 -9.70 17.95
C ARG A 80 -2.42 -10.91 18.38
N ASP A 81 -1.94 -11.64 17.39
CA ASP A 81 -1.07 -12.78 17.67
C ASP A 81 0.24 -12.32 18.32
N SER A 82 0.54 -12.91 19.47
CA SER A 82 1.82 -12.76 20.17
C SER A 82 2.65 -14.05 20.12
N SER A 83 2.09 -15.11 19.54
CA SER A 83 2.73 -16.42 19.48
C SER A 83 3.52 -16.60 18.17
N ASN A 84 4.56 -17.41 18.25
CA ASN A 84 5.30 -17.90 17.09
C ASN A 84 4.73 -19.25 16.66
N ALA A 85 3.41 -19.43 16.78
CA ALA A 85 2.75 -20.67 16.46
C ALA A 85 2.87 -20.97 14.96
N PRO A 86 3.07 -22.22 14.57
CA PRO A 86 3.09 -22.58 13.15
C PRO A 86 1.71 -22.33 12.53
N VAL A 87 1.71 -21.68 11.36
CA VAL A 87 0.48 -21.46 10.58
C VAL A 87 0.03 -22.78 9.98
N ALA A 88 -1.27 -23.09 10.07
CA ALA A 88 -1.81 -24.28 9.43
C ALA A 88 -1.68 -24.16 7.91
N VAL A 89 -1.01 -25.14 7.29
CA VAL A 89 -0.90 -25.22 5.83
C VAL A 89 -2.23 -25.69 5.26
N GLN A 90 -2.82 -24.87 4.39
CA GLN A 90 -4.02 -25.19 3.64
C GLN A 90 -3.67 -25.29 2.16
N PHE A 91 -4.18 -26.34 1.50
CA PHE A 91 -3.99 -26.56 0.05
C PHE A 91 -5.18 -26.11 -0.78
N THR A 92 -6.22 -25.62 -0.12
CA THR A 92 -7.39 -25.02 -0.76
C THR A 92 -7.42 -23.51 -0.46
N PRO A 93 -7.76 -22.68 -1.45
CA PRO A 93 -7.90 -21.24 -1.21
C PRO A 93 -8.98 -20.95 -0.16
N PRO A 94 -8.91 -19.82 0.54
CA PRO A 94 -9.99 -19.37 1.41
C PRO A 94 -11.31 -19.33 0.64
N ARG A 95 -12.41 -19.67 1.30
CA ARG A 95 -13.74 -19.68 0.66
C ARG A 95 -14.05 -18.29 0.12
N ASP A 96 -14.55 -18.26 -1.11
CA ASP A 96 -15.03 -17.07 -1.81
C ASP A 96 -13.95 -15.99 -2.12
N ALA A 97 -12.67 -16.27 -1.87
CA ALA A 97 -11.59 -15.38 -2.22
C ALA A 97 -11.06 -15.68 -3.64
N ARG A 98 -10.93 -14.66 -4.47
CA ARG A 98 -10.41 -14.74 -5.83
C ARG A 98 -8.90 -14.50 -5.86
N PRO A 99 -8.16 -15.07 -6.82
CA PRO A 99 -6.70 -14.91 -6.87
C PRO A 99 -6.22 -13.47 -6.91
N GLY A 100 -6.85 -12.58 -7.67
CA GLY A 100 -6.51 -11.16 -7.70
C GLY A 100 -6.77 -10.45 -6.37
N GLU A 101 -7.88 -10.80 -5.71
CA GLU A 101 -8.20 -10.26 -4.37
C GLU A 101 -7.16 -10.67 -3.33
N ILE A 102 -6.68 -11.92 -3.39
CA ILE A 102 -5.63 -12.42 -2.49
C ILE A 102 -4.29 -11.72 -2.76
N GLY A 103 -3.92 -11.54 -4.04
CA GLY A 103 -2.71 -10.82 -4.40
C GLY A 103 -2.71 -9.39 -3.84
N THR A 104 -3.79 -8.66 -4.08
CA THR A 104 -3.99 -7.30 -3.53
C THR A 104 -3.97 -7.27 -2.00
N LEU A 105 -4.49 -8.30 -1.32
CA LEU A 105 -4.44 -8.41 0.14
C LEU A 105 -3.01 -8.59 0.65
N MET A 106 -2.17 -9.37 -0.05
CA MET A 106 -0.83 -9.72 0.40
C MET A 106 0.12 -8.53 0.50
N ASP A 107 0.07 -7.60 -0.45
CA ASP A 107 0.98 -6.44 -0.49
C ASP A 107 0.27 -5.09 -0.39
N ALA A 108 -1.05 -5.13 -0.23
CA ALA A 108 -1.93 -3.95 -0.14
C ALA A 108 -1.87 -3.07 -1.40
N THR A 109 -1.62 -3.66 -2.57
CA THR A 109 -1.55 -2.99 -3.86
C THR A 109 -2.21 -3.87 -4.92
N ALA A 110 -3.03 -3.31 -5.80
CA ALA A 110 -3.49 -4.02 -6.98
C ALA A 110 -2.49 -3.80 -8.12
N ASP A 111 -1.86 -4.84 -8.60
CA ASP A 111 -0.84 -4.76 -9.64
C ASP A 111 -1.16 -5.63 -10.88
N ASP A 112 -0.27 -5.65 -11.87
CA ASP A 112 -0.47 -6.39 -13.12
C ASP A 112 -0.49 -7.91 -12.91
N ARG A 113 0.19 -8.39 -11.86
CA ARG A 113 0.19 -9.81 -11.50
C ARG A 113 -1.20 -10.23 -11.05
N ASP A 114 -1.88 -9.40 -10.27
CA ASP A 114 -3.23 -9.67 -9.77
C ASP A 114 -4.26 -9.70 -10.90
N ILE A 115 -4.12 -8.78 -11.88
CA ILE A 115 -4.96 -8.78 -13.09
C ILE A 115 -4.70 -10.04 -13.93
N THR A 116 -3.43 -10.41 -14.08
CA THR A 116 -3.06 -11.64 -14.82
C THR A 116 -3.62 -12.88 -14.12
N ALA A 117 -3.51 -12.95 -12.79
CA ALA A 117 -4.10 -14.04 -12.00
C ALA A 117 -5.62 -14.09 -12.16
N THR A 118 -6.29 -12.93 -12.18
CA THR A 118 -7.73 -12.82 -12.45
C THR A 118 -8.10 -13.34 -13.84
N LEU A 119 -7.33 -12.99 -14.88
CA LEU A 119 -7.57 -13.49 -16.24
C LEU A 119 -7.44 -15.01 -16.33
N VAL A 120 -6.43 -15.59 -15.66
CA VAL A 120 -6.24 -17.04 -15.62
C VAL A 120 -7.39 -17.71 -14.87
N ASP A 121 -7.83 -17.17 -13.75
CA ASP A 121 -8.97 -17.68 -12.99
C ASP A 121 -10.27 -17.62 -13.80
N LEU A 122 -10.52 -16.52 -14.49
CA LEU A 122 -11.67 -16.38 -15.39
C LEU A 122 -11.64 -17.40 -16.52
N ALA A 123 -10.45 -17.74 -17.03
CA ALA A 123 -10.30 -18.80 -18.04
C ALA A 123 -10.62 -20.18 -17.45
N VAL A 124 -10.13 -20.48 -16.25
CA VAL A 124 -10.43 -21.75 -15.55
C VAL A 124 -11.93 -21.90 -15.27
N ARG A 125 -12.59 -20.80 -14.92
CA ARG A 125 -14.06 -20.77 -14.70
C ARG A 125 -14.89 -20.70 -15.99
N GLY A 126 -14.26 -20.63 -17.15
CA GLY A 126 -14.93 -20.69 -18.45
C GLY A 126 -15.56 -19.39 -18.93
N HIS A 127 -15.16 -18.24 -18.41
CA HIS A 127 -15.61 -16.92 -18.86
C HIS A 127 -14.82 -16.40 -20.05
N LEU A 128 -13.61 -16.90 -20.25
CA LEU A 128 -12.80 -16.63 -21.43
C LEU A 128 -11.93 -17.85 -21.76
N LYS A 129 -11.42 -17.88 -22.99
CA LYS A 129 -10.41 -18.83 -23.45
C LYS A 129 -9.13 -18.08 -23.75
N ILE A 130 -8.00 -18.59 -23.26
CA ILE A 130 -6.67 -18.09 -23.58
C ILE A 130 -6.02 -19.10 -24.52
N ALA A 131 -5.57 -18.65 -25.66
CA ALA A 131 -4.77 -19.43 -26.62
C ALA A 131 -3.43 -18.73 -26.84
N GLN A 132 -2.38 -19.51 -27.12
CA GLN A 132 -1.05 -18.99 -27.43
C GLN A 132 -0.64 -19.47 -28.79
N PRO A 133 -1.03 -18.79 -29.89
CA PRO A 133 -0.68 -19.19 -31.27
C PRO A 133 0.80 -19.00 -31.58
N GLY A 134 1.51 -18.10 -30.88
CA GLY A 134 2.93 -17.80 -31.05
C GLY A 134 3.67 -17.72 -29.74
N LYS A 135 4.99 -17.55 -29.77
CA LYS A 135 5.85 -17.55 -28.57
C LYS A 135 5.49 -16.40 -27.60
N HIS A 136 5.03 -15.28 -28.12
CA HIS A 136 4.69 -14.07 -27.35
C HIS A 136 3.29 -13.54 -27.66
N ASP A 137 2.52 -14.28 -28.46
CA ASP A 137 1.20 -13.87 -28.89
C ASP A 137 0.15 -14.63 -28.10
N PHE A 138 -0.73 -13.90 -27.44
CA PHE A 138 -1.88 -14.47 -26.77
C PHE A 138 -3.16 -14.00 -27.46
N GLU A 139 -4.11 -14.89 -27.52
CA GLU A 139 -5.45 -14.63 -28.02
C GLU A 139 -6.45 -14.93 -26.91
N PHE A 140 -7.31 -13.97 -26.65
CA PHE A 140 -8.40 -14.05 -25.69
C PHE A 140 -9.71 -14.16 -26.45
N THR A 141 -10.54 -15.12 -26.13
CA THR A 141 -11.89 -15.27 -26.69
C THR A 141 -12.90 -15.26 -25.56
N ARG A 142 -13.92 -14.42 -25.64
CA ARG A 142 -15.00 -14.35 -24.66
C ARG A 142 -15.84 -15.63 -24.68
N LEU A 143 -16.19 -16.15 -23.52
CA LEU A 143 -17.10 -17.27 -23.33
C LEU A 143 -18.23 -16.88 -22.39
N ALA A 144 -19.32 -17.65 -22.41
CA ALA A 144 -20.52 -17.34 -21.62
C ALA A 144 -20.29 -17.48 -20.10
N GLY A 145 -19.33 -18.35 -19.69
CA GLY A 145 -19.10 -18.64 -18.28
C GLY A 145 -20.28 -19.34 -17.58
N GLY A 146 -20.09 -19.80 -16.36
CA GLY A 146 -21.11 -20.56 -15.65
C GLY A 146 -21.42 -20.07 -14.23
N ASP A 147 -20.59 -19.20 -13.65
CA ASP A 147 -20.75 -18.69 -12.29
C ASP A 147 -20.87 -17.16 -12.26
N GLN A 148 -21.15 -16.63 -11.06
CA GLN A 148 -21.33 -15.20 -10.86
C GLN A 148 -19.96 -14.49 -10.83
N LEU A 149 -19.85 -13.42 -11.61
CA LEU A 149 -18.71 -12.53 -11.64
C LEU A 149 -18.77 -11.49 -10.53
N ALA A 150 -17.62 -11.14 -9.96
CA ALA A 150 -17.48 -9.94 -9.16
C ALA A 150 -17.48 -8.69 -10.06
N GLY A 151 -17.79 -7.51 -9.49
CA GLY A 151 -17.88 -6.27 -10.26
C GLY A 151 -16.61 -5.92 -11.03
N TYR A 152 -15.43 -6.10 -10.44
CA TYR A 152 -14.15 -5.87 -11.10
C TYR A 152 -13.85 -6.87 -12.22
N GLU A 153 -14.32 -8.13 -12.08
CA GLU A 153 -14.16 -9.18 -13.09
C GLU A 153 -15.02 -8.89 -14.33
N SER A 154 -16.30 -8.53 -14.11
CA SER A 154 -17.16 -8.12 -15.22
C SER A 154 -16.63 -6.87 -15.92
N GLY A 155 -16.19 -5.87 -15.15
CA GLY A 155 -15.57 -4.67 -15.70
C GLY A 155 -14.30 -4.96 -16.52
N LEU A 156 -13.45 -5.88 -16.06
CA LEU A 156 -12.28 -6.33 -16.80
C LEU A 156 -12.66 -6.97 -18.15
N LEU A 157 -13.62 -7.92 -18.13
CA LEU A 157 -14.09 -8.58 -19.35
C LEU A 157 -14.74 -7.59 -20.32
N ASP A 158 -15.58 -6.67 -19.84
CA ASP A 158 -16.25 -5.69 -20.69
C ASP A 158 -15.28 -4.68 -21.32
N ARG A 159 -14.20 -4.34 -20.63
CA ARG A 159 -13.13 -3.50 -21.18
C ARG A 159 -12.27 -4.27 -22.18
N LEU A 160 -11.91 -5.51 -21.85
CA LEU A 160 -11.08 -6.38 -22.71
C LEU A 160 -11.79 -6.67 -24.03
N PHE A 161 -13.07 -7.00 -23.97
CA PHE A 161 -13.87 -7.38 -25.14
C PHE A 161 -14.76 -6.25 -25.67
N ARG A 162 -14.39 -4.99 -25.42
CA ARG A 162 -15.19 -3.82 -25.86
C ARG A 162 -15.42 -3.78 -27.36
N SER A 163 -14.41 -4.14 -28.13
CA SER A 163 -14.42 -4.01 -29.59
C SER A 163 -14.70 -5.31 -30.32
N SER A 164 -14.45 -6.46 -29.72
CA SER A 164 -14.58 -7.77 -30.35
C SER A 164 -14.66 -8.88 -29.30
N GLU A 165 -15.38 -9.96 -29.61
CA GLU A 165 -15.40 -11.19 -28.80
C GLU A 165 -14.04 -11.96 -28.83
N ARG A 166 -13.12 -11.53 -29.69
CA ARG A 166 -11.77 -12.08 -29.80
C ARG A 166 -10.78 -10.93 -29.85
N VAL A 167 -9.79 -10.97 -28.99
CA VAL A 167 -8.77 -9.93 -28.81
C VAL A 167 -7.40 -10.58 -28.73
N THR A 168 -6.43 -10.03 -29.44
CA THR A 168 -5.03 -10.48 -29.43
C THR A 168 -4.14 -9.52 -28.65
N THR A 169 -2.94 -9.97 -28.29
CA THR A 169 -1.92 -9.09 -27.69
C THR A 169 -1.53 -7.92 -28.60
N GLU A 170 -1.68 -8.06 -29.92
CA GLU A 170 -1.45 -6.96 -30.87
C GLU A 170 -2.49 -5.85 -30.72
N ASP A 171 -3.77 -6.23 -30.57
CA ASP A 171 -4.88 -5.30 -30.37
C ASP A 171 -4.77 -4.52 -29.03
N LEU A 172 -3.97 -5.03 -28.09
CA LEU A 172 -3.77 -4.46 -26.76
C LEU A 172 -2.53 -3.56 -26.66
N LYS A 173 -1.80 -3.29 -27.75
CA LYS A 173 -0.58 -2.44 -27.69
C LYS A 173 -0.86 -0.94 -27.61
N ASP A 174 -2.09 -0.52 -27.78
CA ASP A 174 -2.49 0.89 -27.79
C ASP A 174 -2.71 1.45 -26.37
N GLU A 175 -2.92 2.78 -26.28
CA GLU A 175 -3.24 3.49 -25.02
C GLU A 175 -4.47 2.92 -24.28
N SER A 176 -5.35 2.21 -25.01
CA SER A 176 -6.49 1.51 -24.45
C SER A 176 -6.09 0.44 -23.42
N TYR A 177 -4.96 -0.23 -23.60
CA TYR A 177 -4.44 -1.22 -22.65
C TYR A 177 -4.02 -0.60 -21.32
N ALA A 178 -3.31 0.52 -21.34
CA ALA A 178 -2.92 1.21 -20.12
C ALA A 178 -4.15 1.68 -19.31
N SER A 179 -5.19 2.15 -20.01
CA SER A 179 -6.45 2.55 -19.38
C SER A 179 -7.21 1.36 -18.80
N LEU A 180 -7.24 0.22 -19.49
CA LEU A 180 -7.83 -1.03 -19.02
C LEU A 180 -7.16 -1.49 -17.71
N LEU A 181 -5.83 -1.56 -17.71
CA LEU A 181 -5.07 -1.95 -16.52
C LEU A 181 -5.31 -1.01 -15.34
N SER A 182 -5.23 0.30 -15.60
CA SER A 182 -5.42 1.32 -14.54
C SER A 182 -6.83 1.25 -13.93
N ALA A 183 -7.86 1.14 -14.76
CA ALA A 183 -9.24 1.01 -14.30
C ALA A 183 -9.45 -0.30 -13.51
N THR A 184 -8.93 -1.42 -14.02
CA THR A 184 -9.08 -2.72 -13.36
C THR A 184 -8.35 -2.76 -12.02
N ARG A 185 -7.15 -2.16 -11.92
CA ARG A 185 -6.46 -2.00 -10.62
C ARG A 185 -7.29 -1.20 -9.63
N GLY A 186 -7.90 -0.10 -10.09
CA GLY A 186 -8.78 0.72 -9.25
C GLY A 186 -9.98 -0.05 -8.74
N ASP A 187 -10.65 -0.80 -9.62
CA ASP A 187 -11.82 -1.61 -9.27
C ASP A 187 -11.46 -2.74 -8.30
N LEU A 188 -10.35 -3.47 -8.58
CA LEU A 188 -9.86 -4.54 -7.72
C LEU A 188 -9.45 -4.01 -6.34
N TYR A 189 -8.74 -2.89 -6.29
CA TYR A 189 -8.36 -2.25 -5.03
C TYR A 189 -9.61 -1.80 -4.24
N SER A 190 -10.59 -1.20 -4.90
CA SER A 190 -11.87 -0.82 -4.29
C SER A 190 -12.63 -2.04 -3.76
N ARG A 191 -12.63 -3.14 -4.52
CA ARG A 191 -13.22 -4.40 -4.10
C ARG A 191 -12.67 -4.87 -2.75
N VAL A 192 -11.34 -4.93 -2.62
CA VAL A 192 -10.67 -5.45 -1.41
C VAL A 192 -10.78 -4.47 -0.23
N THR A 193 -10.68 -3.15 -0.48
CA THR A 193 -10.65 -2.14 0.59
C THR A 193 -12.03 -1.67 1.02
N THR A 194 -12.98 -1.55 0.08
CA THR A 194 -14.28 -0.90 0.30
C THR A 194 -15.43 -1.90 0.37
N GLU A 195 -15.45 -2.92 -0.50
CA GLU A 195 -16.55 -3.88 -0.52
C GLU A 195 -16.32 -5.03 0.46
N LEU A 196 -15.14 -5.65 0.42
CA LEU A 196 -14.79 -6.78 1.29
C LEU A 196 -14.34 -6.34 2.69
N HIS A 197 -13.95 -5.08 2.85
CA HIS A 197 -13.47 -4.52 4.12
C HIS A 197 -12.32 -5.32 4.74
N TRP A 198 -11.42 -5.89 3.91
CA TRP A 198 -10.31 -6.72 4.40
C TRP A 198 -9.20 -5.90 5.06
N PHE A 199 -9.21 -4.59 4.87
CA PHE A 199 -8.31 -3.67 5.56
C PHE A 199 -9.08 -2.82 6.57
N THR A 200 -8.61 -2.78 7.81
CA THR A 200 -9.16 -1.90 8.87
C THR A 200 -9.04 -0.42 8.52
N ARG A 201 -8.03 -0.05 7.73
CA ARG A 201 -7.80 1.30 7.19
C ARG A 201 -7.33 1.19 5.76
N ASN A 202 -7.72 2.14 4.93
CA ASN A 202 -7.28 2.18 3.54
C ASN A 202 -5.73 2.29 3.48
N PRO A 203 -5.02 1.29 2.91
CA PRO A 203 -3.56 1.25 2.89
C PRO A 203 -2.93 2.43 2.16
N MET A 204 -3.57 2.94 1.11
CA MET A 204 -3.10 4.11 0.36
C MET A 204 -3.05 5.36 1.25
N PHE A 205 -4.08 5.57 2.06
CA PHE A 205 -4.12 6.69 3.01
C PHE A 205 -3.03 6.57 4.07
N VAL A 206 -2.79 5.36 4.58
CA VAL A 206 -1.71 5.10 5.55
C VAL A 206 -0.34 5.38 4.94
N ARG A 207 -0.12 4.98 3.67
CA ARG A 207 1.14 5.27 2.95
C ARG A 207 1.36 6.77 2.75
N VAL A 208 0.32 7.51 2.32
CA VAL A 208 0.40 8.97 2.13
C VAL A 208 0.73 9.67 3.46
N LEU A 209 0.10 9.28 4.56
CA LEU A 209 0.42 9.83 5.89
C LEU A 209 1.84 9.50 6.33
N ALA A 210 2.35 8.31 6.04
CA ALA A 210 3.72 7.93 6.38
C ALA A 210 4.76 8.74 5.60
N ILE A 211 4.49 9.06 4.33
CA ILE A 211 5.36 9.90 3.48
C ILE A 211 5.28 11.37 3.90
N ALA A 212 4.10 11.88 4.24
CA ALA A 212 3.91 13.28 4.63
C ALA A 212 4.39 13.59 6.06
N GLY A 213 4.56 12.58 6.91
CA GLY A 213 4.99 12.70 8.30
C GLY A 213 6.46 12.34 8.56
N GLY A 214 7.22 11.96 7.53
CA GLY A 214 8.67 11.73 7.58
C GLY A 214 9.44 12.83 6.87
#